data_19f9aa710df6c635d7427bade3a26889
#
_entry.id   19f9aa710df6c635d7427bade3a26889
#
_cell.length_a   1.000
_cell.length_b   1.000
_cell.length_c   1.000
_cell.angle_alpha   90.00
_cell.angle_beta   90.00
_cell.angle_gamma   90.00
#
_symmetry.space_group_name_H-M   'P 1'
#
loop_
_entity.id
_entity.type
_entity.pdbx_description
1 polymer ?
#
loop_
_entity_poly.entity_id
_entity_poly.type
_entity_poly.pdbx_seq_one_letter_code
_entity_poly.pdbx_strand_id
1 'polypeptide(L)'
;EISCSLVGSEMCIRDRNYLSHSAFFGKEYDYDGFKWLDCNSPDRLMYSILREDNKSRIFAIFNFSKYEQIDYRIELPDNKGVNILMNSDWKCYGGNADENNVFWHIDGNTLTCTMPRFSAALFELK
;
A
#
# COMPACT_ATOMS: atom_id res chain seq x y z
N GLU A 1 1.37 -28.96 -0.51
CA GLU A 1 1.57 -28.64 0.92
C GLU A 1 2.09 -27.23 1.12
N ILE A 2 3.30 -26.94 0.61
CA ILE A 2 3.91 -25.61 0.78
C ILE A 2 3.06 -24.54 0.08
N SER A 3 2.55 -24.83 -1.12
CA SER A 3 1.71 -23.89 -1.84
C SER A 3 0.36 -23.65 -1.15
N CYS A 4 -0.24 -24.69 -0.58
CA CYS A 4 -1.47 -24.54 0.19
C CYS A 4 -1.24 -23.74 1.48
N SER A 5 -0.13 -24.01 2.15
CA SER A 5 0.26 -23.26 3.34
C SER A 5 0.53 -21.78 3.00
N LEU A 6 1.19 -21.54 1.88
CA LEU A 6 1.49 -20.18 1.42
C LEU A 6 0.19 -19.42 1.08
N VAL A 7 -0.69 -20.05 0.31
CA VAL A 7 -1.98 -19.47 -0.05
C VAL A 7 -2.82 -19.20 1.21
N GLY A 8 -2.87 -20.14 2.14
CA GLY A 8 -3.58 -19.96 3.40
C GLY A 8 -2.99 -18.82 4.23
N SER A 9 -1.66 -18.72 4.25
CA SER A 9 -0.96 -17.67 4.96
C SER A 9 -1.24 -16.29 4.37
N GLU A 10 -1.22 -16.16 3.06
CA GLU A 10 -1.57 -14.92 2.36
C GLU A 10 -3.01 -14.49 2.63
N MET A 11 -3.94 -15.41 2.55
CA MET A 11 -5.36 -15.14 2.84
C MET A 11 -5.55 -14.70 4.29
N CYS A 12 -4.87 -15.33 5.24
CA CYS A 12 -4.94 -14.96 6.65
C CYS A 12 -4.37 -13.55 6.89
N ILE A 13 -3.27 -13.19 6.24
CA ILE A 13 -2.68 -11.86 6.35
C ILE A 13 -3.63 -10.81 5.77
N ARG A 14 -4.19 -11.07 4.60
CA ARG A 14 -5.17 -10.19 3.97
C ARG A 14 -6.38 -9.98 4.86
N ASP A 15 -6.98 -11.06 5.34
CA ASP A 15 -8.18 -11.00 6.17
C ASP A 15 -7.91 -10.31 7.51
N ARG A 16 -6.76 -10.55 8.10
CA ARG A 16 -6.34 -9.89 9.33
C ARG A 16 -6.19 -8.39 9.13
N ASN A 17 -5.55 -7.95 8.06
CA ASN A 17 -5.41 -6.53 7.73
C ASN A 17 -6.78 -5.89 7.51
N TYR A 18 -7.65 -6.54 6.75
CA TYR A 18 -9.00 -6.04 6.50
C TYR A 18 -9.78 -5.84 7.80
N LEU A 19 -9.79 -6.85 8.68
CA LEU A 19 -10.56 -6.81 9.93
C LEU A 19 -9.93 -5.89 10.98
N SER A 20 -8.61 -5.68 10.94
CA SER A 20 -7.90 -4.86 11.92
C SER A 20 -7.98 -3.36 11.65
N HIS A 21 -8.35 -2.97 10.44
CA HIS A 21 -8.34 -1.56 10.04
C HIS A 21 -9.70 -1.17 9.48
N SER A 22 -10.46 -0.41 10.27
CA SER A 22 -11.81 0.00 9.91
C SER A 22 -11.87 0.84 8.63
N ALA A 23 -10.76 1.47 8.22
CA ALA A 23 -10.70 2.21 6.97
C ALA A 23 -11.07 1.38 5.73
N PHE A 24 -10.94 0.06 5.80
CA PHE A 24 -11.32 -0.82 4.69
C PHE A 24 -12.83 -0.99 4.54
N PHE A 25 -13.58 -0.94 5.64
CA PHE A 25 -15.02 -1.26 5.61
C PHE A 25 -15.90 -0.22 6.28
N GLY A 26 -15.35 0.65 7.13
CA GLY A 26 -16.15 1.58 7.92
C GLY A 26 -16.97 2.55 7.10
N LYS A 27 -16.42 2.99 5.97
CA LYS A 27 -17.10 3.86 5.01
C LYS A 27 -17.07 3.27 3.60
N GLU A 28 -17.34 1.97 3.51
CA GLU A 28 -17.22 1.23 2.25
C GLU A 28 -18.16 1.78 1.17
N TYR A 29 -19.32 2.24 1.57
CA TYR A 29 -20.34 2.75 0.64
C TYR A 29 -20.38 4.28 0.57
N ASP A 30 -19.53 4.96 1.35
CA ASP A 30 -19.47 6.40 1.37
C ASP A 30 -18.29 6.89 0.52
N TYR A 31 -18.57 7.82 -0.40
CA TYR A 31 -17.52 8.34 -1.28
C TYR A 31 -16.46 9.14 -0.53
N ASP A 32 -16.74 9.66 0.66
CA ASP A 32 -15.76 10.39 1.46
C ASP A 32 -14.76 9.46 2.19
N GLY A 33 -15.01 8.15 2.19
CA GLY A 33 -14.06 7.16 2.67
C GLY A 33 -12.97 6.79 1.68
N PHE A 34 -13.02 7.32 0.46
CA PHE A 34 -12.06 7.03 -0.60
C PHE A 34 -11.57 8.32 -1.25
N LYS A 35 -10.26 8.44 -1.44
CA LYS A 35 -9.65 9.57 -2.15
C LYS A 35 -8.51 9.08 -3.04
N TRP A 36 -8.41 9.66 -4.22
CA TRP A 36 -7.22 9.49 -5.04
C TRP A 36 -6.12 10.38 -4.48
N LEU A 37 -4.94 9.81 -4.24
CA LEU A 37 -3.72 10.57 -3.93
C LEU A 37 -2.98 10.91 -5.22
N ASP A 38 -2.90 9.96 -6.15
CA ASP A 38 -2.35 10.18 -7.48
C ASP A 38 -3.06 9.26 -8.47
N CYS A 39 -3.62 9.85 -9.50
CA CYS A 39 -4.25 9.11 -10.60
C CYS A 39 -3.91 9.73 -11.96
N ASN A 40 -3.03 10.71 -12.01
CA ASN A 40 -2.73 11.52 -13.20
C ASN A 40 -1.33 11.25 -13.77
N SER A 41 -0.87 10.01 -13.68
CA SER A 41 0.44 9.61 -14.21
C SER A 41 0.28 8.56 -15.32
N PRO A 42 -0.34 8.90 -16.47
CA PRO A 42 -0.65 7.91 -17.48
C PRO A 42 0.60 7.23 -18.08
N ASP A 43 1.70 7.97 -18.17
CA ASP A 43 2.95 7.42 -18.72
C ASP A 43 3.65 6.48 -17.74
N ARG A 44 3.46 6.69 -16.46
CA ARG A 44 4.10 5.88 -15.42
C ARG A 44 3.24 4.70 -14.98
N LEU A 45 1.93 4.75 -15.19
CA LEU A 45 0.96 3.77 -14.71
C LEU A 45 1.07 3.57 -13.19
N MET A 46 1.32 4.66 -12.48
CA MET A 46 1.37 4.69 -11.02
C MET A 46 0.07 5.27 -10.49
N TYR A 47 -0.49 4.61 -9.50
CA TYR A 47 -1.73 5.03 -8.85
C TYR A 47 -1.57 4.92 -7.34
N SER A 48 -2.14 5.88 -6.63
CA SER A 48 -2.20 5.81 -5.18
C SER A 48 -3.56 6.28 -4.68
N ILE A 49 -4.07 5.58 -3.70
CA ILE A 49 -5.38 5.82 -3.13
C ILE A 49 -5.30 5.90 -1.60
N LEU A 50 -6.22 6.64 -1.02
CA LEU A 50 -6.40 6.73 0.43
C LEU A 50 -7.79 6.21 0.78
N ARG A 51 -7.85 5.31 1.75
CA ARG A 51 -9.08 4.87 2.41
C ARG A 51 -9.04 5.35 3.84
N GLU A 52 -10.08 6.01 4.28
CA GLU A 52 -10.13 6.51 5.64
C GLU A 52 -11.53 6.44 6.25
N ASP A 53 -11.56 6.29 7.57
CA ASP A 53 -12.76 6.48 8.36
C ASP A 53 -12.40 7.28 9.62
N ASN A 54 -13.27 7.29 10.61
CA ASN A 54 -13.05 8.07 11.84
C ASN A 54 -11.96 7.49 12.74
N LYS A 55 -11.52 6.25 12.51
CA LYS A 55 -10.60 5.52 13.38
C LYS A 55 -9.27 5.19 12.73
N SER A 56 -9.24 4.97 11.42
CA SER A 56 -8.02 4.55 10.74
C SER A 56 -7.93 5.15 9.35
N ARG A 57 -6.70 5.24 8.86
CA ARG A 57 -6.39 5.70 7.51
C ARG A 57 -5.39 4.76 6.89
N ILE A 58 -5.67 4.31 5.68
CA ILE A 58 -4.81 3.40 4.92
C ILE A 58 -4.62 3.95 3.52
N PHE A 59 -3.40 3.91 3.03
CA PHE A 59 -3.14 4.24 1.64
C PHE A 59 -2.43 3.11 0.93
N ALA A 60 -2.64 3.02 -0.36
CA ALA A 60 -2.02 2.02 -1.21
C ALA A 60 -1.36 2.68 -2.41
N ILE A 61 -0.25 2.12 -2.83
CA ILE A 61 0.49 2.55 -4.03
C ILE A 61 0.58 1.36 -4.97
N PHE A 62 0.23 1.59 -6.24
CA PHE A 62 0.23 0.55 -7.27
C PHE A 62 1.15 0.96 -8.42
N ASN A 63 2.01 0.06 -8.82
CA ASN A 63 2.78 0.18 -10.05
C ASN A 63 2.29 -0.88 -11.04
N PHE A 64 1.51 -0.45 -12.04
CA PHE A 64 1.01 -1.31 -13.10
C PHE A 64 1.91 -1.30 -14.33
N SER A 65 3.09 -0.68 -14.22
CA SER A 65 4.06 -0.58 -15.31
C SER A 65 4.99 -1.80 -15.32
N LYS A 66 5.51 -2.11 -16.48
CA LYS A 66 6.57 -3.10 -16.65
C LYS A 66 7.94 -2.58 -16.21
N TYR A 67 8.03 -1.33 -15.81
CA TYR A 67 9.27 -0.70 -15.37
C TYR A 67 9.24 -0.43 -13.88
N GLU A 68 10.41 -0.58 -13.22
CA GLU A 68 10.60 -0.12 -11.85
C GLU A 68 10.47 1.40 -11.81
N GLN A 69 9.72 1.92 -10.84
CA GLN A 69 9.55 3.36 -10.64
C GLN A 69 10.41 3.81 -9.46
N ILE A 70 11.47 4.56 -9.77
CA ILE A 70 12.44 5.05 -8.78
C ILE A 70 12.02 6.46 -8.35
N ASP A 71 12.13 6.73 -7.04
CA ASP A 71 11.83 8.05 -6.46
C ASP A 71 10.41 8.56 -6.77
N TYR A 72 9.44 7.66 -6.75
CA TYR A 72 8.05 8.04 -6.86
C TYR A 72 7.61 8.78 -5.61
N ARG A 73 7.01 9.95 -5.78
CA ARG A 73 6.62 10.84 -4.68
C ARG A 73 5.13 11.07 -4.65
N ILE A 74 4.56 11.03 -3.46
CA ILE A 74 3.16 11.40 -3.22
C ILE A 74 3.06 12.30 -2.01
N GLU A 75 2.10 13.22 -2.04
CA GLU A 75 1.75 14.05 -0.90
C GLU A 75 0.68 13.34 -0.08
N LEU A 76 0.95 13.18 1.20
CA LEU A 76 0.02 12.57 2.15
C LEU A 76 -0.68 13.66 2.97
N PRO A 77 -1.88 13.40 3.50
CA PRO A 77 -2.49 14.25 4.50
C PRO A 77 -1.61 14.37 5.74
N ASP A 78 -1.89 15.36 6.58
CA ASP A 78 -1.19 15.52 7.84
C ASP A 78 -1.20 14.22 8.64
N ASN A 79 -0.03 13.80 9.09
CA ASN A 79 0.13 12.52 9.76
C ASN A 79 1.26 12.58 10.79
N LYS A 80 1.25 11.59 11.67
CA LYS A 80 2.28 11.40 12.70
C LYS A 80 3.28 10.30 12.34
N GLY A 81 3.14 9.72 11.16
CA GLY A 81 4.00 8.66 10.69
C GLY A 81 3.27 7.63 9.85
N VAL A 82 4.02 6.72 9.30
CA VAL A 82 3.52 5.69 8.38
C VAL A 82 4.12 4.35 8.77
N ASN A 83 3.28 3.31 8.75
CA ASN A 83 3.72 1.92 8.87
C ASN A 83 3.38 1.16 7.60
N ILE A 84 4.29 0.29 7.17
CA ILE A 84 3.98 -0.61 6.06
C ILE A 84 3.18 -1.81 6.58
N LEU A 85 2.12 -2.16 5.86
CA LEU A 85 1.29 -3.33 6.17
C LEU A 85 1.57 -4.48 5.22
N MET A 86 1.73 -4.20 3.94
CA MET A 86 1.97 -5.22 2.91
C MET A 86 2.79 -4.64 1.77
N ASN A 87 3.62 -5.50 1.20
CA ASN A 87 4.30 -5.24 -0.07
C ASN A 87 4.22 -6.51 -0.90
N SER A 88 3.63 -6.42 -2.08
CA SER A 88 3.45 -7.59 -2.95
C SER A 88 4.78 -8.20 -3.41
N ASP A 89 5.90 -7.45 -3.32
CA ASP A 89 7.22 -7.94 -3.67
C ASP A 89 7.93 -8.68 -2.53
N TRP A 90 7.32 -8.79 -1.37
CA TRP A 90 7.90 -9.57 -0.27
C TRP A 90 8.03 -11.04 -0.65
N LYS A 91 9.09 -11.66 -0.16
CA LYS A 91 9.38 -13.07 -0.44
C LYS A 91 8.26 -14.02 0.00
N CYS A 92 7.54 -13.67 1.05
CA CYS A 92 6.40 -14.47 1.51
C CYS A 92 5.25 -14.53 0.49
N TYR A 93 5.23 -13.60 -0.47
CA TYR A 93 4.26 -13.59 -1.59
C TYR A 93 4.90 -13.99 -2.93
N GLY A 94 6.11 -14.55 -2.88
CA GLY A 94 6.82 -14.96 -4.10
C GLY A 94 7.64 -13.87 -4.77
N GLY A 95 7.82 -12.74 -4.10
CA GLY A 95 8.62 -11.63 -4.60
C GLY A 95 10.10 -11.75 -4.28
N ASN A 96 10.82 -10.66 -4.45
CA ASN A 96 12.27 -10.60 -4.31
C ASN A 96 12.76 -9.81 -3.10
N ALA A 97 11.88 -9.10 -2.39
CA ALA A 97 12.23 -8.23 -1.29
C ALA A 97 12.04 -8.91 0.07
N ASP A 98 12.96 -8.65 0.98
CA ASP A 98 12.78 -9.03 2.38
C ASP A 98 11.81 -8.08 3.07
N GLU A 99 11.08 -8.59 4.07
CA GLU A 99 10.12 -7.79 4.85
C GLU A 99 10.80 -6.64 5.59
N ASN A 100 12.08 -6.76 5.87
CA ASN A 100 12.87 -5.71 6.54
C ASN A 100 13.47 -4.68 5.57
N ASN A 101 13.29 -4.87 4.27
CA ASN A 101 13.82 -3.95 3.29
C ASN A 101 12.96 -2.69 3.20
N VAL A 102 13.55 -1.55 3.55
CA VAL A 102 12.86 -0.27 3.52
C VAL A 102 13.07 0.36 2.14
N PHE A 103 12.02 0.41 1.35
CA PHE A 103 12.04 0.96 -0.01
C PHE A 103 11.41 2.37 -0.09
N TRP A 104 11.06 2.94 1.05
CA TRP A 104 10.37 4.21 1.15
C TRP A 104 10.92 5.06 2.30
N HIS A 105 10.71 6.36 2.21
CA HIS A 105 11.00 7.27 3.32
C HIS A 105 10.01 8.44 3.29
N ILE A 106 9.85 9.10 4.44
CA ILE A 106 8.98 10.24 4.61
C ILE A 106 9.79 11.47 4.97
N ASP A 107 9.47 12.57 4.29
CA ASP A 107 10.00 13.89 4.60
C ASP A 107 8.79 14.85 4.74
N GLY A 108 8.44 15.18 5.97
CA GLY A 108 7.20 15.91 6.25
C GLY A 108 5.98 15.09 5.87
N ASN A 109 5.19 15.58 4.92
CA ASN A 109 4.03 14.88 4.39
C ASN A 109 4.30 14.26 3.02
N THR A 110 5.54 14.29 2.53
CA THR A 110 5.90 13.70 1.24
C THR A 110 6.50 12.32 1.46
N LEU A 111 5.88 11.31 0.87
CA LEU A 111 6.43 9.96 0.84
C LEU A 111 7.16 9.75 -0.49
N THR A 112 8.38 9.27 -0.43
CA THR A 112 9.18 8.89 -1.59
C THR A 112 9.47 7.40 -1.53
N CYS A 113 9.21 6.67 -2.59
CA CYS A 113 9.44 5.23 -2.64
C CYS A 113 9.91 4.77 -4.01
N THR A 114 10.51 3.58 -4.03
CA THR A 114 10.89 2.88 -5.25
C THR A 114 10.04 1.63 -5.37
N MET A 115 9.20 1.57 -6.39
CA MET A 115 8.27 0.47 -6.58
C MET A 115 8.73 -0.45 -7.71
N PRO A 116 8.90 -1.75 -7.44
CA PRO A 116 9.19 -2.72 -8.50
C PRO A 116 8.07 -2.76 -9.53
N ARG A 117 8.38 -3.29 -10.70
CA ARG A 117 7.36 -3.50 -11.75
C ARG A 117 6.21 -4.37 -11.23
N PHE A 118 5.00 -4.04 -11.64
CA PHE A 118 3.78 -4.80 -11.32
C PHE A 118 3.65 -5.12 -9.83
N SER A 119 3.88 -4.11 -8.99
CA SER A 119 3.82 -4.29 -7.54
C SER A 119 2.82 -3.36 -6.89
N ALA A 120 2.46 -3.69 -5.67
CA ALA A 120 1.58 -2.87 -4.84
C ALA A 120 2.10 -2.87 -3.40
N ALA A 121 1.89 -1.77 -2.71
CA ALA A 121 2.22 -1.65 -1.30
C ALA A 121 1.05 -1.00 -0.55
N LEU A 122 0.83 -1.45 0.66
CA LEU A 122 -0.25 -0.99 1.53
C LEU A 122 0.36 -0.45 2.82
N PHE A 123 -0.07 0.75 3.22
CA PHE A 123 0.48 1.46 4.37
C PHE A 123 -0.64 1.92 5.29
N GLU A 124 -0.34 1.94 6.58
CA GLU A 124 -1.16 2.61 7.59
C GLU A 124 -0.64 4.02 7.83
N LEU A 125 -1.54 5.00 7.80
CA LEU A 125 -1.22 6.41 8.04
C LEU A 125 -1.66 6.77 9.46
N LYS A 126 -0.73 7.18 10.28
CA LYS A 126 -1.02 7.52 11.69
C LYS A 126 -1.40 8.97 11.93
#